data_1f40eb29cf44c35f7a63720a9dfb9171
#
_entry.id   1f40eb29cf44c35f7a63720a9dfb9171
#
_cell.length_a   1.000
_cell.length_b   1.000
_cell.length_c   1.000
_cell.angle_alpha   90.00
_cell.angle_beta   90.00
_cell.angle_gamma   90.00
#
_symmetry.space_group_name_H-M   'P 1'
#
loop_
_entity.id
_entity.type
_entity.pdbx_description
1 polymer ?
#
loop_
_entity_poly.entity_id
_entity_poly.type
_entity_poly.pdbx_seq_one_letter_code
_entity_poly.pdbx_strand_id
1 'polypeptide(L)'
;MIASDTLSFARSVAKDLDYAHIQRSEHAKHLSSGKRIVNSGDDAGALSVQIKQSGELRRLQEVKHTLQNAKSYLQARDSALDAVHKIYDRMGTLATMAMDVTKTDQDREKYEIEFQELRTAAMEISREKFNGIHLFRGKEYNLINKEERIDWSSSKAEVDALNASDEYNTHYLATITSELEQAEIAFQIGEVGINAWLGGNDATNEGDWRWTEGPEGEANNRTGTPFWSGARNGTLMPNMFEKWGHNSSSGLQSEPNNSGGEHYLQISQVLQPDGTRGAWNDLADTTTSGATYQPRGYV
;
A
#
# COMPACT_ATOMS: atom_id res chain seq x y z
N MET A 1 -46.29 -43.13 -60.82
CA MET A 1 -45.17 -42.18 -61.11
C MET A 1 -45.50 -40.73 -60.77
N ILE A 2 -46.68 -40.19 -61.01
CA ILE A 2 -47.04 -38.80 -60.71
C ILE A 2 -47.09 -38.47 -59.21
N ALA A 3 -47.48 -39.39 -58.31
CA ALA A 3 -47.59 -39.17 -56.87
C ALA A 3 -46.22 -39.10 -56.14
N SER A 4 -45.15 -39.72 -56.68
CA SER A 4 -43.80 -39.64 -56.13
C SER A 4 -43.11 -38.30 -56.43
N ASP A 5 -43.42 -37.74 -57.59
CA ASP A 5 -42.85 -36.49 -58.04
C ASP A 5 -43.42 -35.27 -57.27
N THR A 6 -44.72 -35.29 -57.03
CA THR A 6 -45.39 -34.27 -56.21
C THR A 6 -44.91 -34.29 -54.74
N LEU A 7 -44.68 -35.48 -54.19
CA LEU A 7 -44.16 -35.60 -52.82
C LEU A 7 -42.74 -35.18 -52.73
N SER A 8 -41.90 -35.46 -53.75
CA SER A 8 -40.51 -34.97 -53.77
C SER A 8 -40.44 -33.46 -53.91
N PHE A 9 -41.27 -32.85 -54.74
CA PHE A 9 -41.40 -31.41 -54.90
C PHE A 9 -41.86 -30.73 -53.57
N ALA A 10 -42.92 -31.27 -52.95
CA ALA A 10 -43.39 -30.75 -51.68
C ALA A 10 -42.31 -30.79 -50.58
N ARG A 11 -41.47 -31.83 -50.52
CA ARG A 11 -40.34 -31.93 -49.58
C ARG A 11 -39.23 -30.94 -49.91
N SER A 12 -38.95 -30.64 -51.19
CA SER A 12 -37.96 -29.63 -51.52
C SER A 12 -38.39 -28.22 -51.11
N VAL A 13 -39.66 -27.87 -51.40
CA VAL A 13 -40.25 -26.58 -51.00
C VAL A 13 -40.30 -26.45 -49.49
N ALA A 14 -40.60 -27.49 -48.71
CA ALA A 14 -40.55 -27.46 -47.27
C ALA A 14 -39.13 -27.21 -46.76
N LYS A 15 -38.11 -27.85 -47.33
CA LYS A 15 -36.69 -27.61 -46.97
C LYS A 15 -36.24 -26.15 -47.31
N ASP A 16 -36.65 -25.65 -48.47
CA ASP A 16 -36.30 -24.27 -48.87
C ASP A 16 -36.97 -23.23 -47.95
N LEU A 17 -38.20 -23.51 -47.52
CA LEU A 17 -38.94 -22.68 -46.57
C LEU A 17 -38.25 -22.70 -45.16
N ASP A 18 -37.90 -23.88 -44.68
CA ASP A 18 -37.18 -24.03 -43.42
C ASP A 18 -35.84 -23.31 -43.48
N TYR A 19 -35.09 -23.45 -44.56
CA TYR A 19 -33.84 -22.73 -44.77
C TYR A 19 -34.03 -21.19 -44.75
N ALA A 20 -35.05 -20.69 -45.45
CA ALA A 20 -35.40 -19.27 -45.47
C ALA A 20 -35.82 -18.76 -44.08
N HIS A 21 -36.53 -19.57 -43.29
CA HIS A 21 -36.87 -19.22 -41.89
C HIS A 21 -35.64 -19.15 -41.00
N ILE A 22 -34.69 -20.07 -41.11
CA ILE A 22 -33.44 -20.08 -40.34
C ILE A 22 -32.64 -18.81 -40.69
N GLN A 23 -32.40 -18.52 -41.97
CA GLN A 23 -31.69 -17.35 -42.45
C GLN A 23 -32.32 -16.03 -41.95
N ARG A 24 -33.65 -15.94 -42.01
CA ARG A 24 -34.37 -14.77 -41.51
C ARG A 24 -34.22 -14.61 -40.01
N SER A 25 -34.22 -15.69 -39.24
CA SER A 25 -34.00 -15.67 -37.79
C SER A 25 -32.59 -15.21 -37.44
N GLU A 26 -31.59 -15.69 -38.17
CA GLU A 26 -30.17 -15.25 -37.99
C GLU A 26 -30.00 -13.78 -38.32
N HIS A 27 -30.51 -13.32 -39.48
CA HIS A 27 -30.45 -11.91 -39.83
C HIS A 27 -31.21 -11.01 -38.83
N ALA A 28 -32.34 -11.46 -38.31
CA ALA A 28 -33.08 -10.75 -37.27
C ALA A 28 -32.28 -10.63 -35.97
N LYS A 29 -31.53 -11.68 -35.57
CA LYS A 29 -30.62 -11.62 -34.41
C LYS A 29 -29.49 -10.62 -34.62
N HIS A 30 -28.84 -10.61 -35.78
CA HIS A 30 -27.79 -9.64 -36.11
C HIS A 30 -28.32 -8.19 -36.10
N LEU A 31 -29.51 -7.98 -36.69
CA LEU A 31 -30.14 -6.67 -36.73
C LEU A 31 -30.56 -6.18 -35.34
N SER A 32 -31.14 -7.04 -34.53
CA SER A 32 -31.57 -6.73 -33.16
C SER A 32 -30.42 -6.46 -32.23
N SER A 33 -29.28 -7.18 -32.38
CA SER A 33 -28.09 -6.98 -31.57
C SER A 33 -27.21 -5.80 -32.03
N GLY A 34 -27.40 -5.34 -33.27
CA GLY A 34 -26.54 -4.35 -33.93
C GLY A 34 -25.09 -4.85 -34.15
N LYS A 35 -24.84 -6.14 -34.02
CA LYS A 35 -23.52 -6.76 -34.11
C LYS A 35 -23.42 -7.66 -35.33
N ARG A 36 -22.28 -7.62 -36.04
CA ARG A 36 -22.00 -8.54 -37.16
C ARG A 36 -21.73 -9.96 -36.69
N ILE A 37 -21.16 -10.13 -35.49
CA ILE A 37 -20.82 -11.41 -34.87
C ILE A 37 -21.60 -11.51 -33.57
N VAL A 38 -22.49 -12.46 -33.47
CA VAL A 38 -23.34 -12.72 -32.28
C VAL A 38 -22.93 -14.03 -31.61
N ASN A 39 -22.61 -15.05 -32.44
CA ASN A 39 -22.28 -16.40 -31.98
C ASN A 39 -20.91 -16.84 -32.53
N SER A 40 -20.32 -17.86 -31.91
CA SER A 40 -19.11 -18.52 -32.41
C SER A 40 -19.28 -19.18 -33.79
N GLY A 41 -20.51 -19.51 -34.16
CA GLY A 41 -20.84 -20.05 -35.48
C GLY A 41 -20.75 -19.04 -36.63
N ASP A 42 -20.84 -17.73 -36.32
CA ASP A 42 -20.74 -16.68 -37.34
C ASP A 42 -19.29 -16.50 -37.81
N ASP A 43 -18.36 -16.41 -36.85
CA ASP A 43 -16.90 -16.29 -37.07
C ASP A 43 -16.19 -16.50 -35.73
N ALA A 44 -15.70 -17.70 -35.45
CA ALA A 44 -15.03 -18.04 -34.20
C ALA A 44 -13.70 -17.29 -34.02
N GLY A 45 -12.96 -17.02 -35.11
CA GLY A 45 -11.70 -16.30 -35.10
C GLY A 45 -11.92 -14.84 -34.73
N ALA A 46 -12.84 -14.17 -35.42
CA ALA A 46 -13.17 -12.78 -35.15
C ALA A 46 -13.82 -12.57 -33.77
N LEU A 47 -14.64 -13.53 -33.29
CA LEU A 47 -15.20 -13.51 -31.95
C LEU A 47 -14.09 -13.54 -30.87
N SER A 48 -13.08 -14.40 -31.05
CA SER A 48 -11.94 -14.49 -30.13
C SER A 48 -11.16 -13.16 -30.06
N VAL A 49 -10.90 -12.52 -31.20
CA VAL A 49 -10.28 -11.19 -31.28
C VAL A 49 -11.15 -10.13 -30.61
N GLN A 50 -12.45 -10.13 -30.87
CA GLN A 50 -13.39 -9.20 -30.25
C GLN A 50 -13.41 -9.32 -28.71
N ILE A 51 -13.39 -10.54 -28.17
CA ILE A 51 -13.37 -10.79 -26.73
C ILE A 51 -12.07 -10.24 -26.13
N LYS A 52 -10.91 -10.49 -26.76
CA LYS A 52 -9.61 -9.98 -26.30
C LYS A 52 -9.59 -8.44 -26.30
N GLN A 53 -9.98 -7.82 -27.41
CA GLN A 53 -10.03 -6.36 -27.53
C GLN A 53 -11.02 -5.72 -26.56
N SER A 54 -12.18 -6.35 -26.34
CA SER A 54 -13.16 -5.87 -25.34
C SER A 54 -12.61 -5.98 -23.91
N GLY A 55 -11.79 -6.99 -23.63
CA GLY A 55 -11.09 -7.14 -22.37
C GLY A 55 -10.04 -6.06 -22.15
N GLU A 56 -9.24 -5.77 -23.18
CA GLU A 56 -8.25 -4.69 -23.14
C GLU A 56 -8.89 -3.32 -23.02
N LEU A 57 -9.96 -3.07 -23.77
CA LEU A 57 -10.69 -1.81 -23.68
C LEU A 57 -11.22 -1.54 -22.26
N ARG A 58 -11.81 -2.57 -21.63
CA ARG A 58 -12.25 -2.47 -20.23
C ARG A 58 -11.10 -2.17 -19.29
N ARG A 59 -9.96 -2.85 -19.44
CA ARG A 59 -8.76 -2.59 -18.64
C ARG A 59 -8.28 -1.14 -18.81
N LEU A 60 -8.22 -0.63 -20.03
CA LEU A 60 -7.82 0.75 -20.30
C LEU A 60 -8.81 1.76 -19.71
N GLN A 61 -10.11 1.45 -19.73
CA GLN A 61 -11.12 2.27 -19.07
C GLN A 61 -10.93 2.34 -17.56
N GLU A 62 -10.63 1.20 -16.90
CA GLU A 62 -10.32 1.17 -15.46
C GLU A 62 -9.04 1.92 -15.13
N VAL A 63 -7.98 1.74 -15.94
CA VAL A 63 -6.74 2.52 -15.78
C VAL A 63 -7.00 4.02 -15.92
N LYS A 64 -7.79 4.42 -16.93
CA LYS A 64 -8.18 5.82 -17.11
C LYS A 64 -8.93 6.36 -15.88
N HIS A 65 -9.86 5.59 -15.33
CA HIS A 65 -10.61 5.98 -14.12
C HIS A 65 -9.67 6.13 -12.91
N THR A 66 -8.75 5.19 -12.73
CA THR A 66 -7.74 5.25 -11.66
C THR A 66 -6.84 6.49 -11.81
N LEU A 67 -6.39 6.80 -13.02
CA LEU A 67 -5.60 8.00 -13.28
C LEU A 67 -6.39 9.29 -13.03
N GLN A 68 -7.69 9.32 -13.34
CA GLN A 68 -8.55 10.46 -13.02
C GLN A 68 -8.70 10.66 -11.51
N ASN A 69 -8.86 9.58 -10.74
CA ASN A 69 -8.91 9.64 -9.29
C ASN A 69 -7.58 10.13 -8.70
N ALA A 70 -6.45 9.60 -9.18
CA ALA A 70 -5.12 10.06 -8.78
C ALA A 70 -4.90 11.55 -9.09
N LYS A 71 -5.33 12.00 -10.27
CA LYS A 71 -5.28 13.43 -10.63
C LYS A 71 -6.10 14.29 -9.68
N SER A 72 -7.33 13.86 -9.34
CA SER A 72 -8.19 14.60 -8.40
C SER A 72 -7.58 14.66 -7.00
N TYR A 73 -6.96 13.56 -6.54
CA TYR A 73 -6.20 13.53 -5.28
C TYR A 73 -5.05 14.54 -5.28
N LEU A 74 -4.24 14.55 -6.34
CA LEU A 74 -3.12 15.49 -6.47
C LEU A 74 -3.59 16.95 -6.54
N GLN A 75 -4.70 17.24 -7.23
CA GLN A 75 -5.29 18.57 -7.28
C GLN A 75 -5.80 19.04 -5.91
N ALA A 76 -6.42 18.14 -5.13
CA ALA A 76 -6.83 18.45 -3.75
C ALA A 76 -5.60 18.76 -2.88
N ARG A 77 -4.55 17.96 -3.01
CA ARG A 77 -3.29 18.16 -2.28
C ARG A 77 -2.60 19.48 -2.65
N ASP A 78 -2.56 19.82 -3.93
CA ASP A 78 -2.00 21.09 -4.43
C ASP A 78 -2.76 22.30 -3.87
N SER A 79 -4.10 22.24 -3.89
CA SER A 79 -4.95 23.30 -3.32
C SER A 79 -4.73 23.47 -1.82
N ALA A 80 -4.55 22.39 -1.09
CA ALA A 80 -4.29 22.42 0.34
C ALA A 80 -2.88 22.98 0.64
N LEU A 81 -1.86 22.64 -0.16
CA LEU A 81 -0.52 23.24 -0.05
C LEU A 81 -0.53 24.75 -0.33
N ASP A 82 -1.32 25.22 -1.31
CA ASP A 82 -1.47 26.65 -1.59
C ASP A 82 -2.13 27.40 -0.40
N ALA A 83 -3.09 26.76 0.26
CA ALA A 83 -3.69 27.30 1.48
C ALA A 83 -2.69 27.39 2.64
N VAL A 84 -1.90 26.33 2.85
CA VAL A 84 -0.85 26.31 3.87
C VAL A 84 0.23 27.38 3.59
N HIS A 85 0.62 27.56 2.32
CA HIS A 85 1.57 28.60 1.94
C HIS A 85 1.07 30.00 2.33
N LYS A 86 -0.18 30.32 2.02
CA LYS A 86 -0.80 31.61 2.41
C LYS A 86 -0.85 31.80 3.93
N ILE A 87 -1.11 30.72 4.67
CA ILE A 87 -1.08 30.76 6.14
C ILE A 87 0.31 31.09 6.64
N TYR A 88 1.35 30.42 6.14
CA TYR A 88 2.74 30.69 6.56
C TYR A 88 3.20 32.09 6.18
N ASP A 89 2.83 32.61 5.02
CA ASP A 89 3.12 33.99 4.62
C ASP A 89 2.50 34.99 5.62
N ARG A 90 1.26 34.74 6.01
CA ARG A 90 0.59 35.59 7.02
C ARG A 90 1.24 35.49 8.39
N MET A 91 1.58 34.28 8.83
CA MET A 91 2.30 34.06 10.09
C MET A 91 3.66 34.76 10.09
N GLY A 92 4.41 34.70 9.00
CA GLY A 92 5.66 35.42 8.83
C GLY A 92 5.49 36.94 8.90
N THR A 93 4.41 37.46 8.33
CA THR A 93 4.04 38.89 8.42
C THR A 93 3.74 39.29 9.87
N LEU A 94 2.95 38.50 10.60
CA LEU A 94 2.62 38.77 12.01
C LEU A 94 3.88 38.74 12.89
N ALA A 95 4.76 37.76 12.68
CA ALA A 95 6.03 37.67 13.40
C ALA A 95 6.89 38.91 13.17
N THR A 96 6.98 39.39 11.92
CA THR A 96 7.72 40.62 11.60
C THR A 96 7.11 41.84 12.25
N MET A 97 5.76 41.94 12.26
CA MET A 97 5.06 43.05 12.92
C MET A 97 5.24 43.02 14.43
N ALA A 98 5.30 41.86 15.07
CA ALA A 98 5.53 41.70 16.49
C ALA A 98 6.95 42.14 16.92
N MET A 99 7.92 42.08 16.02
CA MET A 99 9.29 42.52 16.25
C MET A 99 9.47 44.05 16.19
N ASP A 100 8.48 44.78 15.68
CA ASP A 100 8.54 46.24 15.57
C ASP A 100 8.50 46.87 16.95
N VAL A 101 9.53 47.68 17.25
CA VAL A 101 9.72 48.37 18.54
C VAL A 101 8.66 49.43 18.84
N THR A 102 7.88 49.83 17.84
CA THR A 102 6.77 50.80 17.99
C THR A 102 5.48 50.16 18.46
N LYS A 103 5.39 48.83 18.50
CA LYS A 103 4.18 48.08 18.88
C LYS A 103 4.06 47.95 20.40
N THR A 104 2.86 48.12 20.87
CA THR A 104 2.51 47.92 22.29
C THR A 104 2.37 46.43 22.61
N ASP A 105 2.38 46.08 23.90
CA ASP A 105 2.12 44.70 24.33
C ASP A 105 0.68 44.24 23.95
N GLN A 106 -0.28 45.13 23.96
CA GLN A 106 -1.64 44.84 23.50
C GLN A 106 -1.70 44.54 21.99
N ASP A 107 -0.86 45.17 21.17
CA ASP A 107 -0.80 44.90 19.74
C ASP A 107 -0.18 43.52 19.50
N ARG A 108 0.89 43.21 20.25
CA ARG A 108 1.55 41.89 20.18
C ARG A 108 0.63 40.76 20.62
N GLU A 109 -0.20 40.97 21.66
CA GLU A 109 -1.20 40.00 22.10
C GLU A 109 -2.22 39.70 21.00
N LYS A 110 -2.67 40.72 20.26
CA LYS A 110 -3.57 40.50 19.10
C LYS A 110 -2.88 39.70 17.98
N TYR A 111 -1.60 39.98 17.70
CA TYR A 111 -0.83 39.23 16.71
C TYR A 111 -0.65 37.79 17.14
N GLU A 112 -0.43 37.52 18.44
CA GLU A 112 -0.33 36.18 18.99
C GLU A 112 -1.63 35.40 18.84
N ILE A 113 -2.78 36.00 19.12
CA ILE A 113 -4.09 35.36 18.93
C ILE A 113 -4.29 34.95 17.48
N GLU A 114 -4.05 35.88 16.52
CA GLU A 114 -4.19 35.56 15.09
C GLU A 114 -3.17 34.48 14.65
N PHE A 115 -1.93 34.52 15.20
CA PHE A 115 -0.92 33.54 14.89
C PHE A 115 -1.33 32.14 15.35
N GLN A 116 -1.94 31.99 16.53
CA GLN A 116 -2.43 30.71 17.03
C GLN A 116 -3.63 30.21 16.25
N GLU A 117 -4.53 31.10 15.81
CA GLU A 117 -5.64 30.73 14.91
C GLU A 117 -5.13 30.20 13.56
N LEU A 118 -4.15 30.86 12.96
CA LEU A 118 -3.51 30.43 11.72
C LEU A 118 -2.78 29.10 11.89
N ARG A 119 -2.07 28.92 13.01
CA ARG A 119 -1.43 27.65 13.37
C ARG A 119 -2.47 26.52 13.44
N THR A 120 -3.57 26.77 14.10
CA THR A 120 -4.67 25.79 14.19
C THR A 120 -5.23 25.44 12.82
N ALA A 121 -5.46 26.44 11.95
CA ALA A 121 -5.93 26.23 10.59
C ALA A 121 -4.92 25.40 9.76
N ALA A 122 -3.63 25.65 9.89
CA ALA A 122 -2.61 24.84 9.21
C ALA A 122 -2.63 23.38 9.68
N MET A 123 -2.83 23.13 10.97
CA MET A 123 -2.96 21.79 11.53
C MET A 123 -4.24 21.08 11.04
N GLU A 124 -5.37 21.80 10.92
CA GLU A 124 -6.59 21.21 10.36
C GLU A 124 -6.39 20.77 8.91
N ILE A 125 -5.74 21.61 8.08
CA ILE A 125 -5.40 21.27 6.69
C ILE A 125 -4.50 20.01 6.66
N SER A 126 -3.54 19.88 7.58
CA SER A 126 -2.69 18.70 7.64
C SER A 126 -3.45 17.39 7.93
N ARG A 127 -4.65 17.49 8.50
CA ARG A 127 -5.52 16.35 8.83
C ARG A 127 -6.56 16.07 7.74
N GLU A 128 -6.63 16.89 6.70
CA GLU A 128 -7.61 16.72 5.62
C GLU A 128 -7.45 15.38 4.92
N LYS A 129 -8.59 14.85 4.46
CA LYS A 129 -8.67 13.57 3.76
C LYS A 129 -9.39 13.73 2.42
N PHE A 130 -8.91 13.01 1.42
CA PHE A 130 -9.58 12.80 0.15
C PHE A 130 -10.05 11.34 0.07
N ASN A 131 -11.36 11.10 0.03
CA ASN A 131 -11.95 9.76 0.04
C ASN A 131 -11.42 8.86 1.18
N GLY A 132 -11.24 9.44 2.37
CA GLY A 132 -10.73 8.70 3.54
C GLY A 132 -9.20 8.58 3.61
N ILE A 133 -8.48 8.98 2.58
CA ILE A 133 -7.01 8.98 2.53
C ILE A 133 -6.50 10.35 2.91
N HIS A 134 -5.58 10.44 3.86
CA HIS A 134 -4.98 11.71 4.26
C HIS A 134 -4.21 12.35 3.10
N LEU A 135 -4.35 13.69 2.95
CA LEU A 135 -3.62 14.43 1.92
C LEU A 135 -2.13 14.56 2.22
N PHE A 136 -1.76 14.69 3.50
CA PHE A 136 -0.40 14.98 3.95
C PHE A 136 0.17 13.96 4.94
N ARG A 137 -0.65 13.06 5.48
CA ARG A 137 -0.16 11.97 6.30
C ARG A 137 0.28 10.83 5.39
N GLY A 138 1.56 10.81 5.08
CA GLY A 138 2.29 9.62 4.72
C GLY A 138 2.97 9.06 5.97
N LYS A 139 3.38 7.81 5.95
CA LYS A 139 4.37 7.31 6.89
C LYS A 139 5.69 8.02 6.55
N GLU A 140 6.37 8.55 7.55
CA GLU A 140 7.74 9.02 7.45
C GLU A 140 8.59 8.05 8.27
N TYR A 141 9.62 7.50 7.65
CA TYR A 141 10.48 6.52 8.28
C TYR A 141 11.76 7.21 8.75
N ASN A 142 12.02 7.13 10.04
CA ASN A 142 13.18 7.72 10.67
C ASN A 142 14.00 6.65 11.37
N LEU A 143 15.19 6.35 10.86
CA LEU A 143 16.10 5.42 11.50
C LEU A 143 16.75 6.09 12.73
N ILE A 144 16.42 5.59 13.91
CA ILE A 144 17.04 6.01 15.16
C ILE A 144 18.23 5.09 15.43
N ASN A 145 19.42 5.66 15.30
CA ASN A 145 20.68 4.98 15.57
C ASN A 145 21.12 5.19 17.02
N LYS A 146 21.45 4.11 17.71
CA LYS A 146 21.97 4.12 19.08
C LYS A 146 23.46 3.77 19.11
N GLU A 147 24.17 4.29 20.08
CA GLU A 147 25.59 3.95 20.30
C GLU A 147 25.73 2.49 20.76
N GLU A 148 24.80 2.02 21.58
CA GLU A 148 24.75 0.67 22.11
C GLU A 148 23.61 -0.15 21.47
N ARG A 149 23.66 -1.45 21.70
CA ARG A 149 22.58 -2.37 21.29
C ARG A 149 21.33 -2.09 22.11
N ILE A 150 20.21 -2.17 21.47
CA ILE A 150 18.89 -1.98 22.09
C ILE A 150 18.02 -3.19 21.83
N ASP A 151 17.25 -3.63 22.81
CA ASP A 151 16.22 -4.66 22.63
C ASP A 151 14.91 -4.07 22.07
N TRP A 152 14.02 -4.94 21.61
CA TRP A 152 12.77 -4.52 21.00
C TRP A 152 11.85 -3.80 22.00
N SER A 153 11.72 -4.34 23.21
CA SER A 153 10.89 -3.75 24.26
C SER A 153 11.34 -2.36 24.66
N SER A 154 12.64 -2.13 24.75
CA SER A 154 13.21 -0.80 25.02
C SER A 154 12.96 0.15 23.82
N SER A 155 13.11 -0.33 22.59
CA SER A 155 12.83 0.45 21.40
C SER A 155 11.36 0.90 21.35
N LYS A 156 10.45 -0.01 21.68
CA LYS A 156 9.02 0.31 21.79
C LYS A 156 8.76 1.34 22.89
N ALA A 157 9.36 1.17 24.05
CA ALA A 157 9.18 2.12 25.17
C ALA A 157 9.68 3.54 24.83
N GLU A 158 10.77 3.67 24.07
CA GLU A 158 11.23 4.96 23.59
C GLU A 158 10.24 5.60 22.61
N VAL A 159 9.69 4.81 21.68
CA VAL A 159 8.67 5.28 20.73
C VAL A 159 7.39 5.68 21.45
N ASP A 160 6.95 4.92 22.45
CA ASP A 160 5.80 5.27 23.28
C ASP A 160 6.03 6.58 24.07
N ALA A 161 7.25 6.82 24.51
CA ALA A 161 7.65 8.10 25.14
C ALA A 161 7.62 9.28 24.17
N LEU A 162 7.97 9.08 22.88
CA LEU A 162 7.79 10.10 21.84
C LEU A 162 6.33 10.48 21.67
N ASN A 163 5.41 9.50 21.65
CA ASN A 163 3.97 9.76 21.59
C ASN A 163 3.45 10.59 22.75
N ALA A 164 4.03 10.43 23.95
CA ALA A 164 3.64 11.24 25.10
C ALA A 164 4.09 12.68 25.00
N SER A 165 5.10 12.98 24.20
CA SER A 165 5.70 14.32 24.02
C SER A 165 5.25 15.01 22.72
N ASP A 166 4.72 14.28 21.74
CA ASP A 166 4.29 14.82 20.45
C ASP A 166 2.77 14.76 20.30
N GLU A 167 2.13 15.90 20.47
CA GLU A 167 0.68 16.04 20.35
C GLU A 167 0.16 15.87 18.92
N TYR A 168 1.04 16.00 17.91
CA TYR A 168 0.64 16.14 16.51
C TYR A 168 0.87 14.89 15.66
N ASN A 169 1.87 14.10 16.01
CA ASN A 169 2.25 12.90 15.27
C ASN A 169 2.07 11.67 16.14
N THR A 170 1.76 10.56 15.51
CA THR A 170 1.75 9.24 16.15
C THR A 170 3.01 8.50 15.72
N HIS A 171 3.85 8.16 16.68
CA HIS A 171 5.07 7.41 16.48
C HIS A 171 4.84 5.93 16.78
N TYR A 172 5.43 5.06 16.01
CA TYR A 172 5.39 3.60 16.23
C TYR A 172 6.57 2.94 15.53
N LEU A 173 6.96 1.77 15.99
CA LEU A 173 7.95 0.96 15.27
C LEU A 173 7.43 0.62 13.88
N ALA A 174 8.26 0.80 12.87
CA ALA A 174 7.85 0.75 11.47
C ALA A 174 7.20 -0.58 11.10
N THR A 175 6.11 -0.48 10.37
CA THR A 175 5.43 -1.58 9.70
C THR A 175 5.65 -1.45 8.20
N ILE A 176 6.02 -2.52 7.53
CA ILE A 176 6.37 -2.52 6.10
C ILE A 176 5.33 -3.34 5.34
N THR A 177 4.51 -2.67 4.56
CA THR A 177 3.38 -3.28 3.84
C THR A 177 3.55 -3.25 2.33
N SER A 178 4.62 -2.62 1.84
CA SER A 178 4.90 -2.47 0.40
C SER A 178 6.39 -2.49 0.09
N GLU A 179 6.72 -2.79 -1.16
CA GLU A 179 8.09 -2.76 -1.66
C GLU A 179 8.71 -1.34 -1.61
N LEU A 180 7.91 -0.28 -1.76
CA LEU A 180 8.39 1.09 -1.68
C LEU A 180 8.81 1.46 -0.25
N GLU A 181 8.01 1.10 0.76
CA GLU A 181 8.36 1.27 2.17
C GLU A 181 9.63 0.48 2.52
N GLN A 182 9.71 -0.76 2.05
CA GLN A 182 10.90 -1.60 2.21
C GLN A 182 12.15 -0.97 1.61
N ALA A 183 12.06 -0.43 0.40
CA ALA A 183 13.21 0.18 -0.27
C ALA A 183 13.71 1.44 0.46
N GLU A 184 12.80 2.26 0.97
CA GLU A 184 13.14 3.46 1.73
C GLU A 184 13.88 3.12 3.03
N ILE A 185 13.35 2.19 3.82
CA ILE A 185 13.99 1.78 5.07
C ILE A 185 15.30 1.05 4.80
N ALA A 186 15.36 0.16 3.81
CA ALA A 186 16.58 -0.54 3.43
C ALA A 186 17.70 0.42 2.99
N PHE A 187 17.36 1.51 2.31
CA PHE A 187 18.29 2.57 1.98
C PHE A 187 18.88 3.22 3.24
N GLN A 188 18.04 3.64 4.19
CA GLN A 188 18.48 4.28 5.43
C GLN A 188 19.41 3.37 6.27
N ILE A 189 19.03 2.11 6.47
CA ILE A 189 19.89 1.16 7.20
C ILE A 189 21.20 0.86 6.47
N GLY A 190 21.19 0.85 5.14
CA GLY A 190 22.37 0.67 4.32
C GLY A 190 23.38 1.82 4.44
N GLU A 191 22.90 3.05 4.46
CA GLU A 191 23.71 4.25 4.63
C GLU A 191 24.36 4.33 6.02
N VAL A 192 23.62 3.96 7.07
CA VAL A 192 24.13 4.01 8.45
C VAL A 192 24.92 2.76 8.81
N GLY A 193 24.64 1.63 8.18
CA GLY A 193 25.32 0.36 8.40
C GLY A 193 24.95 -0.34 9.71
N ILE A 194 23.66 -0.29 10.09
CA ILE A 194 23.14 -0.95 11.30
C ILE A 194 21.93 -1.81 11.00
N ASN A 195 21.66 -2.79 11.85
CA ASN A 195 20.38 -3.47 11.90
C ASN A 195 19.40 -2.66 12.78
N ALA A 196 18.11 -2.76 12.48
CA ALA A 196 17.08 -2.00 13.19
C ALA A 196 15.85 -2.87 13.49
N TRP A 197 15.19 -2.60 14.62
CA TRP A 197 13.91 -3.23 14.97
C TRP A 197 12.76 -2.66 14.13
N LEU A 198 11.80 -3.54 13.84
CA LEU A 198 10.52 -3.23 13.19
C LEU A 198 9.34 -3.58 14.12
N GLY A 199 8.16 -3.12 13.77
CA GLY A 199 6.93 -3.29 14.57
C GLY A 199 6.21 -4.62 14.38
N GLY A 200 6.92 -5.68 13.99
CA GLY A 200 6.37 -7.02 13.79
C GLY A 200 6.87 -8.02 14.83
N ASN A 201 6.00 -8.95 15.25
CA ASN A 201 6.37 -10.07 16.11
C ASN A 201 5.37 -11.24 16.00
N ASP A 202 5.76 -12.41 16.52
CA ASP A 202 4.91 -13.58 16.75
C ASP A 202 4.89 -14.02 18.23
N ALA A 203 5.24 -13.12 19.15
CA ALA A 203 5.40 -13.38 20.58
C ALA A 203 4.13 -13.93 21.25
N THR A 204 2.97 -13.66 20.71
CA THR A 204 1.70 -14.18 21.25
C THR A 204 1.43 -15.60 20.80
N ASN A 205 1.80 -15.96 19.58
CA ASN A 205 1.57 -17.28 18.99
C ASN A 205 2.63 -17.57 17.95
N GLU A 206 3.50 -18.51 18.27
CA GLU A 206 4.64 -18.92 17.42
C GLU A 206 4.23 -19.20 15.98
N GLY A 207 4.92 -18.55 15.05
CA GLY A 207 4.68 -18.65 13.61
C GLY A 207 3.46 -17.85 13.10
N ASP A 208 2.77 -17.09 13.95
CA ASP A 208 1.71 -16.15 13.53
C ASP A 208 2.26 -14.73 13.56
N TRP A 209 3.06 -14.41 12.55
CA TRP A 209 3.74 -13.12 12.43
C TRP A 209 2.77 -11.99 12.11
N ARG A 210 2.76 -10.97 12.96
CA ARG A 210 1.84 -9.85 12.87
C ARG A 210 2.56 -8.50 12.97
N TRP A 211 2.07 -7.54 12.26
CA TRP A 211 2.35 -6.13 12.53
C TRP A 211 1.55 -5.74 13.77
N THR A 212 2.23 -5.49 14.87
CA THR A 212 1.60 -5.19 16.18
C THR A 212 1.65 -3.71 16.52
N GLU A 213 2.33 -2.92 15.72
CA GLU A 213 2.51 -1.49 15.93
C GLU A 213 1.76 -0.68 14.84
N GLY A 214 1.58 0.61 15.10
CA GLY A 214 0.96 1.54 14.19
C GLY A 214 -0.49 1.22 13.80
N PRO A 215 -0.96 1.73 12.66
CA PRO A 215 -2.32 1.46 12.16
C PRO A 215 -2.59 -0.03 11.92
N GLU A 216 -1.58 -0.77 11.53
CA GLU A 216 -1.65 -2.22 11.32
C GLU A 216 -1.81 -2.98 12.65
N GLY A 217 -1.25 -2.45 13.73
CA GLY A 217 -1.38 -2.98 15.09
C GLY A 217 -2.78 -2.79 15.69
N GLU A 218 -3.47 -1.71 15.34
CA GLU A 218 -4.84 -1.43 15.78
C GLU A 218 -5.89 -2.32 15.09
N ALA A 219 -5.51 -3.02 14.02
CA ALA A 219 -6.40 -3.90 13.29
C ALA A 219 -6.77 -5.15 14.10
N ASN A 220 -7.84 -5.83 13.68
CA ASN A 220 -8.29 -7.10 14.27
C ASN A 220 -8.49 -7.05 15.80
N ASN A 221 -9.15 -6.01 16.29
CA ASN A 221 -9.35 -5.76 17.73
C ASN A 221 -8.02 -5.61 18.51
N ARG A 222 -7.04 -4.96 17.92
CA ARG A 222 -5.68 -4.74 18.46
C ARG A 222 -4.84 -6.01 18.63
N THR A 223 -5.14 -7.04 17.85
CA THR A 223 -4.27 -8.23 17.77
C THR A 223 -3.27 -8.12 16.62
N GLY A 224 -3.29 -7.02 15.88
CA GLY A 224 -2.41 -6.75 14.77
C GLY A 224 -2.83 -7.40 13.44
N THR A 225 -2.17 -6.96 12.37
CA THR A 225 -2.41 -7.45 11.01
C THR A 225 -1.47 -8.62 10.71
N PRO A 226 -1.99 -9.85 10.48
CA PRO A 226 -1.15 -10.97 10.13
C PRO A 226 -0.54 -10.78 8.74
N PHE A 227 0.77 -11.02 8.60
CA PHE A 227 1.45 -10.92 7.31
C PHE A 227 2.14 -12.22 6.90
N TRP A 228 2.53 -13.10 7.85
CA TRP A 228 3.17 -14.36 7.55
C TRP A 228 2.72 -15.45 8.51
N SER A 229 2.60 -16.68 8.03
CA SER A 229 2.25 -17.85 8.85
C SER A 229 3.24 -18.99 8.67
N GLY A 230 3.85 -19.42 9.76
CA GLY A 230 4.85 -20.49 9.83
C GLY A 230 6.28 -19.99 9.97
N ALA A 231 7.22 -20.95 10.01
CA ALA A 231 8.66 -20.70 10.01
C ALA A 231 9.17 -20.42 8.57
N ARG A 232 10.46 -20.67 8.31
CA ARG A 232 11.14 -20.38 7.01
C ARG A 232 10.43 -20.89 5.75
N ASN A 233 9.57 -21.87 5.84
CA ASN A 233 8.77 -22.37 4.71
C ASN A 233 7.29 -22.03 4.89
N GLY A 234 6.99 -20.96 5.60
CA GLY A 234 5.64 -20.50 5.85
C GLY A 234 4.95 -19.92 4.62
N THR A 235 3.85 -19.25 4.85
CA THR A 235 3.00 -18.71 3.79
C THR A 235 2.74 -17.24 4.01
N LEU A 236 2.97 -16.43 2.98
CA LEU A 236 2.60 -15.02 2.95
C LEU A 236 1.07 -14.87 2.98
N MET A 237 0.55 -13.99 3.83
CA MET A 237 -0.86 -13.67 3.87
C MET A 237 -1.31 -12.92 2.59
N PRO A 238 -2.56 -13.10 2.14
CA PRO A 238 -3.06 -12.42 0.95
C PRO A 238 -2.91 -10.90 1.02
N ASN A 239 -2.39 -10.31 -0.05
CA ASN A 239 -2.14 -8.86 -0.19
C ASN A 239 -1.14 -8.27 0.83
N MET A 240 -0.31 -9.11 1.44
CA MET A 240 0.78 -8.67 2.31
C MET A 240 2.11 -8.67 1.58
N PHE A 241 3.10 -8.02 2.18
CA PHE A 241 4.48 -7.94 1.71
C PHE A 241 5.39 -8.66 2.71
N GLU A 242 6.47 -9.28 2.20
CA GLU A 242 7.53 -9.89 3.01
C GLU A 242 8.91 -9.72 2.34
N LYS A 243 9.98 -9.75 3.14
CA LYS A 243 11.37 -9.74 2.66
C LYS A 243 12.26 -10.54 3.61
N TRP A 244 11.88 -11.78 3.91
CA TRP A 244 12.68 -12.66 4.77
C TRP A 244 14.07 -12.94 4.21
N GLY A 245 15.03 -13.10 5.11
CA GLY A 245 16.43 -13.36 4.75
C GLY A 245 16.64 -14.72 4.11
N HIS A 246 17.66 -14.81 3.24
CA HIS A 246 18.05 -16.01 2.53
C HIS A 246 19.47 -16.42 2.91
N ASN A 247 19.72 -17.71 2.93
CA ASN A 247 21.05 -18.27 3.15
C ASN A 247 21.98 -17.95 1.97
N SER A 248 23.12 -17.35 2.25
CA SER A 248 24.10 -16.93 1.24
C SER A 248 24.66 -18.07 0.38
N SER A 249 24.68 -19.30 0.90
CA SER A 249 25.25 -20.44 0.19
C SER A 249 24.23 -21.19 -0.66
N SER A 250 22.96 -21.24 -0.22
CA SER A 250 21.91 -22.00 -0.92
C SER A 250 20.92 -21.13 -1.69
N GLY A 251 20.85 -19.82 -1.37
CA GLY A 251 19.84 -18.91 -1.91
C GLY A 251 18.41 -19.20 -1.42
N LEU A 252 18.24 -20.18 -0.53
CA LEU A 252 16.93 -20.54 0.03
C LEU A 252 16.61 -19.64 1.22
N GLN A 253 15.33 -19.36 1.44
CA GLN A 253 14.86 -18.62 2.60
C GLN A 253 15.36 -19.29 3.88
N SER A 254 15.99 -18.51 4.76
CA SER A 254 16.54 -18.98 6.03
C SER A 254 15.73 -18.52 7.22
N GLU A 255 14.98 -17.46 7.07
CA GLU A 255 14.18 -16.81 8.12
C GLU A 255 12.68 -16.84 7.79
N PRO A 256 11.77 -16.74 8.78
CA PRO A 256 12.04 -16.80 10.22
C PRO A 256 12.44 -18.22 10.65
N ASN A 257 13.39 -18.35 11.59
CA ASN A 257 13.94 -19.67 11.97
C ASN A 257 13.73 -20.06 13.44
N ASN A 258 13.30 -19.11 14.29
CA ASN A 258 13.06 -19.26 15.73
C ASN A 258 14.24 -19.89 16.48
N SER A 259 15.47 -19.51 16.16
CA SER A 259 16.67 -20.06 16.75
C SER A 259 16.85 -19.59 18.19
N GLY A 260 16.40 -20.39 19.15
CA GLY A 260 16.53 -20.08 20.58
C GLY A 260 15.40 -19.21 21.14
N GLY A 261 14.25 -19.12 20.47
CA GLY A 261 13.10 -18.34 20.91
C GLY A 261 13.15 -16.90 20.41
N GLU A 262 13.18 -16.75 19.10
CA GLU A 262 13.25 -15.46 18.38
C GLU A 262 11.85 -15.07 17.95
N HIS A 263 11.32 -13.95 18.48
CA HIS A 263 9.93 -13.55 18.28
C HIS A 263 9.76 -12.15 17.73
N TYR A 264 10.84 -11.37 17.55
CA TYR A 264 10.75 -9.97 17.16
C TYR A 264 11.46 -9.69 15.86
N LEU A 265 10.80 -8.91 15.01
CA LEU A 265 11.25 -8.65 13.64
C LEU A 265 12.33 -7.57 13.62
N GLN A 266 13.44 -7.87 12.98
CA GLN A 266 14.45 -6.87 12.60
C GLN A 266 14.58 -6.77 11.08
N ILE A 267 15.06 -5.62 10.62
CA ILE A 267 15.58 -5.41 9.28
C ILE A 267 17.11 -5.37 9.31
N SER A 268 17.75 -6.14 8.44
CA SER A 268 19.19 -6.38 8.47
C SER A 268 19.93 -5.61 7.37
N GLN A 269 21.07 -5.00 7.73
CA GLN A 269 22.00 -4.39 6.78
C GLN A 269 22.79 -5.42 5.96
N VAL A 270 22.74 -6.69 6.32
CA VAL A 270 23.54 -7.73 5.67
C VAL A 270 23.14 -7.88 4.20
N LEU A 271 24.16 -7.91 3.33
CA LEU A 271 23.94 -8.11 1.90
C LEU A 271 23.42 -9.51 1.63
N GLN A 272 22.30 -9.59 0.95
CA GLN A 272 21.69 -10.85 0.55
C GLN A 272 22.34 -11.42 -0.73
N PRO A 273 22.12 -12.71 -1.06
CA PRO A 273 22.65 -13.33 -2.26
C PRO A 273 22.24 -12.63 -3.57
N ASP A 274 21.10 -11.99 -3.58
CA ASP A 274 20.56 -11.22 -4.71
C ASP A 274 21.17 -9.82 -4.85
N GLY A 275 22.10 -9.45 -3.97
CA GLY A 275 22.75 -8.14 -3.94
C GLY A 275 21.94 -7.06 -3.24
N THR A 276 20.79 -7.39 -2.65
CA THR A 276 19.96 -6.44 -1.89
C THR A 276 20.32 -6.41 -0.41
N ARG A 277 19.90 -5.36 0.30
CA ARG A 277 19.93 -5.23 1.76
C ARG A 277 18.51 -5.09 2.28
N GLY A 278 18.34 -5.11 3.59
CA GLY A 278 17.04 -4.93 4.21
C GLY A 278 16.23 -6.22 4.33
N ALA A 279 16.89 -7.38 4.31
CA ALA A 279 16.20 -8.63 4.60
C ALA A 279 15.74 -8.69 6.06
N TRP A 280 14.61 -9.33 6.29
CA TRP A 280 14.05 -9.51 7.62
C TRP A 280 14.59 -10.76 8.29
N ASN A 281 14.75 -10.65 9.60
CA ASN A 281 15.17 -11.74 10.47
C ASN A 281 14.41 -11.67 11.79
N ASP A 282 14.14 -12.82 12.39
CA ASP A 282 13.62 -12.94 13.73
C ASP A 282 14.75 -12.93 14.76
N LEU A 283 14.57 -12.26 15.88
CA LEU A 283 15.51 -12.23 16.99
C LEU A 283 14.79 -12.26 18.36
N ALA A 284 15.54 -12.71 19.37
CA ALA A 284 15.10 -12.63 20.75
C ALA A 284 15.15 -11.18 21.26
N ASP A 285 14.25 -10.83 22.19
CA ASP A 285 14.22 -9.54 22.86
C ASP A 285 15.33 -9.45 23.92
N THR A 286 16.54 -9.22 23.47
CA THR A 286 17.72 -9.16 24.35
C THR A 286 18.85 -8.33 23.75
N THR A 287 19.64 -7.69 24.60
CA THR A 287 20.89 -7.00 24.22
C THR A 287 22.12 -7.88 24.38
N THR A 288 21.99 -9.07 25.00
CA THR A 288 23.11 -9.89 25.46
C THR A 288 23.62 -10.91 24.46
N SER A 289 22.89 -11.19 23.39
CA SER A 289 23.38 -12.14 22.39
C SER A 289 24.60 -11.58 21.70
N GLY A 290 25.72 -12.30 21.76
CA GLY A 290 27.02 -11.90 21.18
C GLY A 290 27.07 -11.81 19.65
N ALA A 291 25.96 -11.80 19.00
CA ALA A 291 25.83 -11.84 17.57
C ALA A 291 26.04 -10.47 16.93
N THR A 292 26.73 -10.46 15.81
CA THR A 292 26.92 -9.34 14.88
C THR A 292 25.59 -8.78 14.37
N TYR A 293 24.48 -9.49 14.59
CA TYR A 293 23.14 -9.22 14.08
C TYR A 293 22.25 -8.42 15.03
N GLN A 294 22.66 -8.21 16.29
CA GLN A 294 21.83 -7.49 17.25
C GLN A 294 21.61 -6.04 16.82
N PRO A 295 20.36 -5.57 16.78
CA PRO A 295 20.05 -4.19 16.39
C PRO A 295 20.68 -3.13 17.29
N ARG A 296 21.10 -2.04 16.66
CA ARG A 296 21.57 -0.83 17.30
C ARG A 296 20.64 0.35 17.01
N GLY A 297 19.43 0.06 16.61
CA GLY A 297 18.42 1.07 16.32
C GLY A 297 17.07 0.48 16.02
N TYR A 298 16.16 1.36 15.70
CA TYR A 298 14.79 1.04 15.30
C TYR A 298 14.30 2.08 14.26
N VAL A 299 13.29 1.73 13.52
CA VAL A 299 12.65 2.61 12.53
C VAL A 299 11.24 2.92 12.96
#